data_05cdfff0911bc488559c8c470b4f9a8f
#
_entry.id   05cdfff0911bc488559c8c470b4f9a8f
#
_cell.length_a   1.000
_cell.length_b   1.000
_cell.length_c   1.000
_cell.angle_alpha   90.00
_cell.angle_beta   90.00
_cell.angle_gamma   90.00
#
_symmetry.space_group_name_H-M   'P 1'
#
loop_
_entity.id
_entity.type
_entity.pdbx_description
1 polymer ?
#
loop_
_entity_poly.entity_id
_entity_poly.type
_entity_poly.pdbx_seq_one_letter_code
_entity_poly.pdbx_strand_id
1 'polypeptide(L)'
;MLLENLFSNVLDMSITASYVAIAVIVIRFIIKKAPKSFSFAIWIPVLFRLVCPISFISNLSVFNFINRDSFRKIEGASQSITVNNTISNIRSGQVSDNIAGNAVTNIANNTTISQGIGNNFMYLVSILWMIGIQILIVYFIVSYIKTYSRIKTATLYNENVYESDQIDTAFVFGLIKPKIYIPVNLTESEKIYIIEHEKVHIKRKDYVTKIIAFLILIIHWFNPIMWISFILMTRDMEMSCDERVMKNLGEDIKTNYSYSLLNLAVNKGNTFNIPLSFSENNIKSRIENVLNYKKPKKWFILIIALAIVA
;
A
#
# COMPACT_ATOMS: atom_id res chain seq x y z
N MET A 1 24.57 6.88 -10.76
CA MET A 1 24.31 5.61 -11.47
C MET A 1 23.57 4.58 -10.63
N LEU A 2 24.11 4.02 -9.53
CA LEU A 2 23.43 2.94 -8.77
C LEU A 2 22.13 3.43 -8.14
N LEU A 3 22.11 4.60 -7.50
CA LEU A 3 20.91 5.17 -6.87
C LEU A 3 19.82 5.51 -7.89
N GLU A 4 20.18 6.06 -9.02
CA GLU A 4 19.26 6.39 -10.12
C GLU A 4 18.61 5.14 -10.69
N ASN A 5 19.40 4.07 -10.89
CA ASN A 5 18.88 2.78 -11.36
C ASN A 5 17.93 2.15 -10.35
N LEU A 6 18.25 2.23 -9.05
CA LEU A 6 17.34 1.75 -7.99
C LEU A 6 16.03 2.54 -7.99
N PHE A 7 16.10 3.86 -8.06
CA PHE A 7 14.90 4.69 -8.10
C PHE A 7 14.06 4.43 -9.35
N SER A 8 14.69 4.32 -10.53
CA SER A 8 13.99 3.98 -11.78
C SER A 8 13.26 2.64 -11.68
N ASN A 9 13.90 1.60 -11.14
CA ASN A 9 13.26 0.30 -10.93
C ASN A 9 12.07 0.39 -9.97
N VAL A 10 12.21 1.14 -8.86
CA VAL A 10 11.12 1.35 -7.90
C VAL A 10 9.98 2.14 -8.54
N LEU A 11 10.28 3.13 -9.39
CA LEU A 11 9.28 3.91 -10.12
C LEU A 11 8.48 3.01 -11.07
N ASP A 12 9.15 2.16 -11.86
CA ASP A 12 8.49 1.22 -12.79
C ASP A 12 7.62 0.21 -12.03
N MET A 13 8.12 -0.32 -10.91
CA MET A 13 7.34 -1.20 -10.02
C MET A 13 6.12 -0.49 -9.47
N SER A 14 6.27 0.76 -9.04
CA SER A 14 5.20 1.58 -8.49
C SER A 14 4.11 1.90 -9.51
N ILE A 15 4.49 2.24 -10.75
CA ILE A 15 3.54 2.50 -11.85
C ILE A 15 2.74 1.23 -12.18
N THR A 16 3.43 0.12 -12.37
CA THR A 16 2.75 -1.17 -12.68
C THR A 16 1.87 -1.66 -11.54
N ALA A 17 2.30 -1.50 -10.28
CA ALA A 17 1.49 -1.80 -9.12
C ALA A 17 0.26 -0.88 -8.99
N SER A 18 0.34 0.36 -9.48
CA SER A 18 -0.81 1.28 -9.50
C SER A 18 -1.95 0.78 -10.38
N TYR A 19 -1.64 0.20 -11.54
CA TYR A 19 -2.67 -0.43 -12.38
C TYR A 19 -3.34 -1.62 -11.69
N VAL A 20 -2.54 -2.47 -11.04
CA VAL A 20 -3.07 -3.60 -10.26
C VAL A 20 -3.93 -3.09 -9.08
N ALA A 21 -3.47 -2.06 -8.38
CA ALA A 21 -4.20 -1.46 -7.27
C ALA A 21 -5.55 -0.86 -7.71
N ILE A 22 -5.59 -0.16 -8.85
CA ILE A 22 -6.84 0.39 -9.41
C ILE A 22 -7.80 -0.76 -9.76
N ALA A 23 -7.31 -1.82 -10.41
CA ALA A 23 -8.12 -3.01 -10.71
C ALA A 23 -8.69 -3.64 -9.43
N VAL A 24 -7.87 -3.80 -8.38
CA VAL A 24 -8.30 -4.31 -7.06
C VAL A 24 -9.35 -3.40 -6.42
N ILE A 25 -9.18 -2.07 -6.48
CA ILE A 25 -10.16 -1.10 -5.97
C ILE A 25 -11.50 -1.28 -6.72
N VAL A 26 -11.50 -1.41 -8.03
CA VAL A 26 -12.73 -1.64 -8.83
C VAL A 26 -13.38 -2.97 -8.45
N ILE A 27 -12.62 -4.06 -8.40
CA ILE A 27 -13.11 -5.38 -7.97
C ILE A 27 -13.72 -5.30 -6.57
N ARG A 28 -13.07 -4.59 -5.63
CA ARG A 28 -13.59 -4.38 -4.27
C ARG A 28 -14.97 -3.71 -4.26
N PHE A 29 -15.24 -2.77 -5.16
CA PHE A 29 -16.57 -2.17 -5.32
C PHE A 29 -17.62 -3.19 -5.80
N ILE A 30 -17.23 -4.08 -6.71
CA ILE A 30 -18.12 -5.13 -7.24
C ILE A 30 -18.45 -6.16 -6.15
N ILE A 31 -17.42 -6.59 -5.38
CA ILE A 31 -17.58 -7.62 -4.32
C ILE A 31 -18.01 -7.01 -2.97
N LYS A 32 -18.62 -5.84 -2.95
CA LYS A 32 -19.02 -5.14 -1.72
C LYS A 32 -19.88 -6.00 -0.77
N LYS A 33 -20.66 -6.94 -1.32
CA LYS A 33 -21.53 -7.87 -0.58
C LYS A 33 -20.85 -9.18 -0.17
N ALA A 34 -19.60 -9.43 -0.60
CA ALA A 34 -18.86 -10.63 -0.24
C ALA A 34 -18.30 -10.53 1.19
N PRO A 35 -17.97 -11.66 1.84
CA PRO A 35 -17.27 -11.66 3.12
C PRO A 35 -15.97 -10.84 3.06
N LYS A 36 -15.72 -10.02 4.08
CA LYS A 36 -14.58 -9.10 4.10
C LYS A 36 -13.22 -9.81 4.12
N SER A 37 -13.20 -11.08 4.50
CA SER A 37 -11.99 -11.91 4.36
C SER A 37 -11.50 -11.98 2.92
N PHE A 38 -12.40 -12.01 1.93
CA PHE A 38 -12.04 -11.98 0.50
C PHE A 38 -11.59 -10.57 0.08
N SER A 39 -12.29 -9.52 0.53
CA SER A 39 -11.88 -8.13 0.28
C SER A 39 -10.47 -7.84 0.82
N PHE A 40 -10.08 -8.49 1.91
CA PHE A 40 -8.71 -8.39 2.44
C PHE A 40 -7.71 -9.19 1.60
N ALA A 41 -8.07 -10.42 1.19
CA ALA A 41 -7.18 -11.29 0.42
C ALA A 41 -6.82 -10.73 -0.97
N ILE A 42 -7.71 -9.98 -1.62
CA ILE A 42 -7.44 -9.38 -2.95
C ILE A 42 -6.33 -8.31 -2.94
N TRP A 43 -5.84 -7.87 -1.76
CA TRP A 43 -4.71 -6.96 -1.66
C TRP A 43 -3.34 -7.67 -1.79
N ILE A 44 -3.31 -9.02 -1.68
CA ILE A 44 -2.06 -9.80 -1.80
C ILE A 44 -1.34 -9.56 -3.13
N PRO A 45 -2.02 -9.58 -4.31
CA PRO A 45 -1.37 -9.28 -5.59
C PRO A 45 -0.74 -7.89 -5.66
N VAL A 46 -1.34 -6.88 -5.02
CA VAL A 46 -0.78 -5.53 -4.97
C VAL A 46 0.52 -5.52 -4.18
N LEU A 47 0.54 -6.12 -2.98
CA LEU A 47 1.74 -6.24 -2.15
C LEU A 47 2.84 -7.04 -2.86
N PHE A 48 2.46 -8.15 -3.51
CA PHE A 48 3.39 -8.97 -4.29
C PHE A 48 4.03 -8.15 -5.42
N ARG A 49 3.23 -7.39 -6.19
CA ARG A 49 3.72 -6.60 -7.32
C ARG A 49 4.65 -5.46 -6.88
N LEU A 50 4.47 -4.92 -5.69
CA LEU A 50 5.34 -3.89 -5.11
C LEU A 50 6.71 -4.41 -4.67
N VAL A 51 6.83 -5.71 -4.38
CA VAL A 51 8.07 -6.32 -3.90
C VAL A 51 8.80 -7.06 -5.02
N CYS A 52 8.06 -7.75 -5.91
CA CYS A 52 8.63 -8.57 -6.98
C CYS A 52 8.73 -7.78 -8.30
N PRO A 53 9.94 -7.53 -8.80
CA PRO A 53 10.14 -6.85 -10.09
C PRO A 53 9.84 -7.76 -11.30
N ILE A 54 9.38 -8.99 -11.07
CA ILE A 54 9.13 -9.98 -12.14
C ILE A 54 7.96 -9.49 -13.00
N SER A 55 8.24 -9.13 -14.24
CA SER A 55 7.22 -8.91 -15.26
C SER A 55 6.82 -10.26 -15.86
N PHE A 56 5.64 -10.78 -15.49
CA PHE A 56 5.07 -11.91 -16.21
C PHE A 56 4.68 -11.42 -17.61
N ILE A 57 5.47 -11.80 -18.62
CA ILE A 57 5.08 -11.62 -20.03
C ILE A 57 4.04 -12.70 -20.32
N SER A 58 2.79 -12.38 -20.03
CA SER A 58 1.65 -13.21 -20.45
C SER A 58 1.21 -12.77 -21.84
N ASN A 59 1.06 -13.71 -22.75
CA ASN A 59 0.46 -13.46 -24.08
C ASN A 59 -1.00 -12.97 -24.01
N LEU A 60 -1.62 -13.05 -22.83
CA LEU A 60 -2.95 -12.51 -22.48
C LEU A 60 -2.91 -11.10 -21.88
N SER A 61 -1.76 -10.41 -21.94
CA SER A 61 -1.65 -9.06 -21.42
C SER A 61 -2.58 -8.12 -22.20
N VAL A 62 -3.54 -7.50 -21.51
CA VAL A 62 -4.39 -6.41 -22.02
C VAL A 62 -3.54 -5.27 -22.62
N PHE A 63 -2.27 -5.17 -22.25
CA PHE A 63 -1.30 -4.22 -22.81
C PHE A 63 -0.86 -4.52 -24.24
N ASN A 64 -1.08 -5.72 -24.78
CA ASN A 64 -0.92 -5.97 -26.22
C ASN A 64 -2.00 -5.25 -27.07
N PHE A 65 -3.12 -4.84 -26.44
CA PHE A 65 -4.15 -4.04 -27.10
C PHE A 65 -3.78 -2.55 -27.19
N ILE A 66 -2.93 -2.05 -26.32
CA ILE A 66 -2.37 -0.70 -26.41
C ILE A 66 -1.06 -0.85 -27.17
N ASN A 67 -1.15 -0.70 -28.49
CA ASN A 67 -0.09 -0.89 -29.45
C ASN A 67 1.15 -0.03 -29.10
N ARG A 68 2.06 -0.60 -28.30
CA ARG A 68 3.33 0.04 -27.93
C ARG A 68 4.20 0.33 -29.15
N ASP A 69 3.96 -0.36 -30.25
CA ASP A 69 4.65 -0.15 -31.51
C ASP A 69 4.31 1.20 -32.16
N SER A 70 3.14 1.77 -31.85
CA SER A 70 2.77 3.12 -32.34
C SER A 70 3.60 4.22 -31.64
N PHE A 71 3.89 4.09 -30.37
CA PHE A 71 4.73 5.07 -29.63
C PHE A 71 6.21 4.93 -29.99
N ARG A 72 6.75 3.71 -30.08
CA ARG A 72 8.12 3.48 -30.52
C ARG A 72 8.35 3.89 -31.99
N LYS A 73 7.35 3.73 -32.86
CA LYS A 73 7.43 4.24 -34.24
C LYS A 73 7.48 5.75 -34.32
N ILE A 74 6.83 6.49 -33.42
CA ILE A 74 6.86 7.95 -33.40
C ILE A 74 8.25 8.42 -32.91
N GLU A 75 8.83 7.84 -31.86
CA GLU A 75 10.19 8.18 -31.42
C GLU A 75 11.27 7.76 -32.41
N GLY A 76 11.19 6.55 -32.94
CA GLY A 76 12.10 6.05 -33.97
C GLY A 76 11.97 6.78 -35.31
N ALA A 77 10.77 7.22 -35.69
CA ALA A 77 10.54 7.99 -36.90
C ALA A 77 11.08 9.42 -36.78
N SER A 78 10.97 10.06 -35.62
CA SER A 78 11.52 11.41 -35.40
C SER A 78 13.05 11.42 -35.46
N GLN A 79 13.71 10.42 -34.86
CA GLN A 79 15.16 10.30 -34.93
C GLN A 79 15.66 9.87 -36.32
N SER A 80 14.96 8.94 -36.99
CA SER A 80 15.34 8.47 -38.32
C SER A 80 15.13 9.54 -39.41
N ILE A 81 14.10 10.37 -39.30
CA ILE A 81 13.85 11.48 -40.25
C ILE A 81 14.97 12.55 -40.15
N THR A 82 15.38 12.88 -38.91
CA THR A 82 16.43 13.88 -38.71
C THR A 82 17.79 13.38 -39.23
N VAL A 83 18.16 12.14 -38.92
CA VAL A 83 19.43 11.54 -39.38
C VAL A 83 19.41 11.29 -40.88
N ASN A 84 18.34 10.77 -41.45
CA ASN A 84 18.26 10.51 -42.90
C ASN A 84 18.29 11.82 -43.75
N ASN A 85 17.61 12.87 -43.30
CA ASN A 85 17.66 14.16 -43.98
C ASN A 85 19.07 14.76 -43.93
N THR A 86 19.79 14.62 -42.82
CA THR A 86 21.19 15.09 -42.70
C THR A 86 22.13 14.28 -43.61
N ILE A 87 21.98 12.95 -43.62
CA ILE A 87 22.79 12.03 -44.45
C ILE A 87 22.49 12.25 -45.95
N SER A 88 21.22 12.48 -46.37
CA SER A 88 20.86 12.73 -47.75
C SER A 88 21.48 14.07 -48.26
N ASN A 89 21.51 15.09 -47.43
CA ASN A 89 22.13 16.39 -47.75
C ASN A 89 23.66 16.31 -47.90
N ILE A 90 24.33 15.48 -47.09
CA ILE A 90 25.77 15.21 -47.19
C ILE A 90 26.08 14.43 -48.49
N ARG A 91 25.22 13.50 -48.90
CA ARG A 91 25.42 12.65 -50.09
C ARG A 91 25.19 13.38 -51.39
N SER A 92 24.44 14.49 -51.41
CA SER A 92 24.17 15.30 -52.58
C SER A 92 25.28 16.33 -52.91
N GLY A 93 26.37 16.37 -52.16
CA GLY A 93 27.56 17.20 -52.47
C GLY A 93 27.35 18.70 -52.41
N GLN A 94 26.23 19.21 -51.89
CA GLN A 94 25.90 20.64 -51.84
C GLN A 94 26.21 21.35 -50.53
N VAL A 95 26.88 20.68 -49.58
CA VAL A 95 27.20 21.28 -48.28
C VAL A 95 28.70 21.64 -48.28
N SER A 96 29.04 22.92 -48.17
CA SER A 96 30.41 23.36 -48.00
C SER A 96 30.95 22.82 -46.64
N ASP A 97 32.25 22.45 -46.60
CA ASP A 97 32.91 21.82 -45.44
C ASP A 97 32.69 22.57 -44.11
N ASN A 98 32.54 23.89 -44.15
CA ASN A 98 32.32 24.75 -42.99
C ASN A 98 30.90 24.60 -42.38
N ILE A 99 29.89 24.25 -43.20
CA ILE A 99 28.50 24.09 -42.74
C ILE A 99 28.33 22.68 -42.15
N ALA A 100 28.95 21.66 -42.72
CA ALA A 100 28.91 20.28 -42.23
C ALA A 100 29.56 20.16 -40.83
N GLY A 101 30.73 20.78 -40.63
CA GLY A 101 31.43 20.79 -39.35
C GLY A 101 30.61 21.46 -38.24
N ASN A 102 29.97 22.59 -38.51
CA ASN A 102 29.16 23.31 -37.56
C ASN A 102 27.82 22.59 -37.26
N ALA A 103 27.21 21.93 -38.24
CA ALA A 103 26.00 21.16 -38.04
C ALA A 103 26.25 19.94 -37.14
N VAL A 104 27.33 19.19 -37.38
CA VAL A 104 27.68 18.00 -36.58
C VAL A 104 28.07 18.39 -35.15
N THR A 105 28.85 19.47 -34.97
CA THR A 105 29.22 19.94 -33.62
C THR A 105 28.01 20.48 -32.85
N ASN A 106 27.06 21.15 -33.49
CA ASN A 106 25.83 21.62 -32.82
C ASN A 106 24.90 20.47 -32.45
N ILE A 107 24.79 19.43 -33.26
CA ILE A 107 24.00 18.22 -32.91
C ILE A 107 24.69 17.48 -31.76
N ALA A 108 26.00 17.30 -31.79
CA ALA A 108 26.74 16.64 -30.71
C ALA A 108 26.67 17.44 -29.40
N ASN A 109 26.78 18.76 -29.45
CA ASN A 109 26.67 19.61 -28.26
C ASN A 109 25.25 19.63 -27.69
N ASN A 110 24.22 19.68 -28.52
CA ASN A 110 22.83 19.65 -28.07
C ASN A 110 22.45 18.28 -27.46
N THR A 111 22.95 17.17 -27.99
CA THR A 111 22.71 15.83 -27.40
C THR A 111 23.47 15.67 -26.08
N THR A 112 24.70 16.17 -25.96
CA THR A 112 25.44 16.10 -24.68
C THR A 112 24.85 17.03 -23.61
N ILE A 113 24.33 18.21 -23.97
CA ILE A 113 23.68 19.12 -23.04
C ILE A 113 22.34 18.50 -22.53
N SER A 114 21.53 17.96 -23.44
CA SER A 114 20.26 17.32 -23.03
C SER A 114 20.44 16.07 -22.15
N GLN A 115 21.47 15.27 -22.42
CA GLN A 115 21.82 14.12 -21.57
C GLN A 115 22.37 14.56 -20.21
N GLY A 116 23.16 15.60 -20.15
CA GLY A 116 23.70 16.14 -18.90
C GLY A 116 22.60 16.69 -17.97
N ILE A 117 21.62 17.41 -18.52
CA ILE A 117 20.50 17.96 -17.74
C ILE A 117 19.59 16.82 -17.26
N GLY A 118 19.31 15.83 -18.10
CA GLY A 118 18.49 14.67 -17.73
C GLY A 118 19.11 13.84 -16.61
N ASN A 119 20.40 13.58 -16.66
CA ASN A 119 21.13 12.84 -15.63
C ASN A 119 21.15 13.58 -14.29
N ASN A 120 21.39 14.90 -14.30
CA ASN A 120 21.38 15.70 -13.07
C ASN A 120 19.97 15.76 -12.44
N PHE A 121 18.91 15.85 -13.23
CA PHE A 121 17.54 15.83 -12.75
C PHE A 121 17.18 14.50 -12.09
N MET A 122 17.44 13.36 -12.73
CA MET A 122 17.17 12.02 -12.18
C MET A 122 17.97 11.78 -10.88
N TYR A 123 19.20 12.28 -10.82
CA TYR A 123 20.01 12.22 -9.60
C TYR A 123 19.37 13.00 -8.43
N LEU A 124 18.92 14.24 -8.68
CA LEU A 124 18.25 15.05 -7.66
C LEU A 124 16.95 14.42 -7.16
N VAL A 125 16.13 13.86 -8.06
CA VAL A 125 14.87 13.18 -7.69
C VAL A 125 15.17 11.93 -6.88
N SER A 126 16.20 11.16 -7.21
CA SER A 126 16.57 9.96 -6.44
C SER A 126 17.09 10.30 -5.03
N ILE A 127 17.79 11.43 -4.86
CA ILE A 127 18.17 11.95 -3.53
C ILE A 127 16.93 12.35 -2.73
N LEU A 128 16.00 13.10 -3.34
CA LEU A 128 14.75 13.48 -2.69
C LEU A 128 13.95 12.26 -2.24
N TRP A 129 13.90 11.22 -3.07
CA TRP A 129 13.28 9.96 -2.74
C TRP A 129 13.92 9.30 -1.51
N MET A 130 15.25 9.24 -1.43
CA MET A 130 15.97 8.70 -0.27
C MET A 130 15.70 9.50 1.01
N ILE A 131 15.67 10.83 0.92
CA ILE A 131 15.36 11.72 2.05
C ILE A 131 13.94 11.42 2.56
N GLY A 132 12.97 11.28 1.67
CA GLY A 132 11.59 10.92 2.05
C GLY A 132 11.50 9.59 2.77
N ILE A 133 12.21 8.56 2.32
CA ILE A 133 12.32 7.25 2.99
C ILE A 133 12.89 7.44 4.41
N GLN A 134 14.00 8.17 4.55
CA GLN A 134 14.65 8.40 5.85
C GLN A 134 13.71 9.11 6.84
N ILE A 135 13.00 10.15 6.40
CA ILE A 135 12.02 10.86 7.23
C ILE A 135 10.94 9.91 7.73
N LEU A 136 10.37 9.07 6.85
CA LEU A 136 9.31 8.13 7.21
C LEU A 136 9.80 7.00 8.13
N ILE A 137 11.03 6.51 7.95
CA ILE A 137 11.65 5.53 8.84
C ILE A 137 11.86 6.14 10.24
N VAL A 138 12.40 7.36 10.32
CA VAL A 138 12.58 8.07 11.60
C VAL A 138 11.23 8.27 12.29
N TYR A 139 10.22 8.73 11.55
CA TYR A 139 8.85 8.86 12.06
C TYR A 139 8.30 7.53 12.60
N PHE A 140 8.50 6.42 11.90
CA PHE A 140 8.09 5.09 12.34
C PHE A 140 8.80 4.68 13.64
N ILE A 141 10.12 4.86 13.72
CA ILE A 141 10.91 4.51 14.89
C ILE A 141 10.49 5.36 16.12
N VAL A 142 10.35 6.67 15.95
CA VAL A 142 9.91 7.57 17.01
C VAL A 142 8.51 7.20 17.50
N SER A 143 7.59 6.90 16.59
CA SER A 143 6.24 6.46 16.92
C SER A 143 6.24 5.13 17.69
N TYR A 144 7.08 4.17 17.28
CA TYR A 144 7.24 2.89 17.95
C TYR A 144 7.77 3.07 19.38
N ILE A 145 8.83 3.88 19.57
CA ILE A 145 9.42 4.18 20.89
C ILE A 145 8.39 4.89 21.78
N LYS A 146 7.65 5.86 21.25
CA LYS A 146 6.60 6.56 21.98
C LYS A 146 5.49 5.62 22.46
N THR A 147 5.05 4.70 21.60
CA THR A 147 4.07 3.67 21.96
C THR A 147 4.63 2.74 23.02
N TYR A 148 5.87 2.27 22.87
CA TYR A 148 6.54 1.43 23.87
C TYR A 148 6.61 2.11 25.24
N SER A 149 6.96 3.40 25.28
CA SER A 149 7.02 4.19 26.53
C SER A 149 5.67 4.25 27.26
N ARG A 150 4.54 4.35 26.54
CA ARG A 150 3.18 4.38 27.12
C ARG A 150 2.74 3.05 27.71
N ILE A 151 3.20 1.94 27.14
CA ILE A 151 2.82 0.61 27.62
C ILE A 151 3.80 0.03 28.63
N LYS A 152 4.90 0.72 28.93
CA LYS A 152 5.91 0.25 29.89
C LYS A 152 5.36 0.08 31.31
N THR A 153 4.39 0.91 31.70
CA THR A 153 3.73 0.91 33.00
C THR A 153 2.47 0.03 33.04
N ALA A 154 2.14 -0.65 31.95
CA ALA A 154 0.94 -1.47 31.87
C ALA A 154 0.99 -2.65 32.87
N THR A 155 -0.12 -2.91 33.54
CA THR A 155 -0.29 -3.99 34.50
C THR A 155 -0.89 -5.23 33.84
N LEU A 156 -0.47 -6.41 34.28
CA LEU A 156 -0.99 -7.67 33.77
C LEU A 156 -2.45 -7.85 34.26
N TYR A 157 -3.38 -7.97 33.28
CA TYR A 157 -4.78 -8.27 33.56
C TYR A 157 -5.06 -9.79 33.52
N ASN A 158 -4.66 -10.45 32.44
CA ASN A 158 -4.83 -11.91 32.29
C ASN A 158 -3.88 -12.44 31.21
N GLU A 159 -3.24 -13.61 31.42
CA GLU A 159 -2.32 -14.25 30.49
C GLU A 159 -1.39 -13.30 29.74
N ASN A 160 -1.74 -12.93 28.50
CA ASN A 160 -0.97 -12.00 27.65
C ASN A 160 -1.69 -10.65 27.42
N VAL A 161 -2.70 -10.33 28.26
CA VAL A 161 -3.47 -9.08 28.22
C VAL A 161 -2.98 -8.14 29.31
N TYR A 162 -2.71 -6.90 28.96
CA TYR A 162 -2.21 -5.85 29.83
C TYR A 162 -3.13 -4.64 29.78
N GLU A 163 -3.36 -4.01 30.93
CA GLU A 163 -4.13 -2.76 31.05
C GLU A 163 -3.19 -1.57 31.25
N SER A 164 -3.52 -0.45 30.61
CA SER A 164 -2.80 0.80 30.77
C SER A 164 -3.77 1.98 30.79
N ASP A 165 -3.46 2.95 31.64
CA ASP A 165 -4.13 4.26 31.75
C ASP A 165 -3.64 5.27 30.71
N GLN A 166 -2.53 4.97 30.02
CA GLN A 166 -1.90 5.86 29.05
C GLN A 166 -2.30 5.58 27.60
N ILE A 167 -3.25 4.68 27.40
CA ILE A 167 -3.76 4.34 26.06
C ILE A 167 -5.28 4.51 26.03
N ASP A 168 -5.78 5.00 24.88
CA ASP A 168 -7.20 5.25 24.67
C ASP A 168 -7.85 4.14 23.82
N THR A 169 -7.04 3.29 23.18
CA THR A 169 -7.51 2.23 22.28
C THR A 169 -6.80 0.92 22.57
N ALA A 170 -7.47 -0.19 22.30
CA ALA A 170 -6.85 -1.51 22.39
C ALA A 170 -5.96 -1.75 21.16
N PHE A 171 -4.88 -2.48 21.33
CA PHE A 171 -4.01 -2.92 20.22
C PHE A 171 -3.08 -4.06 20.63
N VAL A 172 -2.57 -4.76 19.61
CA VAL A 172 -1.50 -5.76 19.76
C VAL A 172 -0.14 -5.10 19.58
N PHE A 173 0.79 -5.34 20.52
CA PHE A 173 2.15 -4.87 20.45
C PHE A 173 3.16 -5.99 20.72
N GLY A 174 4.29 -5.96 19.98
CA GLY A 174 5.34 -6.99 20.02
C GLY A 174 5.37 -7.86 18.78
N LEU A 175 6.55 -8.01 18.17
CA LEU A 175 6.71 -8.75 16.90
C LEU A 175 6.84 -10.26 17.12
N ILE A 176 7.63 -10.67 18.11
CA ILE A 176 7.93 -12.09 18.40
C ILE A 176 6.96 -12.67 19.40
N LYS A 177 6.66 -11.92 20.47
CA LYS A 177 5.71 -12.29 21.54
C LYS A 177 4.63 -11.21 21.61
N PRO A 178 3.59 -11.29 20.77
CA PRO A 178 2.53 -10.27 20.73
C PRO A 178 1.75 -10.29 22.03
N LYS A 179 1.54 -9.12 22.62
CA LYS A 179 0.75 -8.87 23.81
C LYS A 179 -0.41 -7.95 23.46
N ILE A 180 -1.53 -8.13 24.11
CA ILE A 180 -2.70 -7.29 23.99
C ILE A 180 -2.66 -6.21 25.05
N TYR A 181 -2.85 -4.96 24.64
CA TYR A 181 -2.95 -3.81 25.55
C TYR A 181 -4.34 -3.21 25.41
N ILE A 182 -5.01 -3.01 26.55
CA ILE A 182 -6.38 -2.46 26.62
C ILE A 182 -6.41 -1.25 27.58
N PRO A 183 -7.29 -0.26 27.34
CA PRO A 183 -7.52 0.84 28.29
C PRO A 183 -8.18 0.35 29.57
N VAL A 184 -7.86 1.00 30.68
CA VAL A 184 -8.45 0.69 32.00
C VAL A 184 -9.95 1.03 32.06
N ASN A 185 -10.43 2.01 31.27
CA ASN A 185 -11.79 2.56 31.35
C ASN A 185 -12.86 1.69 30.67
N LEU A 186 -12.58 0.41 30.38
CA LEU A 186 -13.54 -0.50 29.76
C LEU A 186 -14.34 -1.28 30.80
N THR A 187 -15.62 -1.45 30.53
CA THR A 187 -16.46 -2.38 31.31
C THR A 187 -16.06 -3.83 31.06
N GLU A 188 -16.33 -4.74 31.98
CA GLU A 188 -15.99 -6.16 31.82
C GLU A 188 -16.62 -6.79 30.58
N SER A 189 -17.84 -6.38 30.20
CA SER A 189 -18.49 -6.83 28.96
C SER A 189 -17.76 -6.34 27.71
N GLU A 190 -17.29 -5.10 27.69
CA GLU A 190 -16.51 -4.55 26.57
C GLU A 190 -15.16 -5.23 26.44
N LYS A 191 -14.47 -5.50 27.56
CA LYS A 191 -13.20 -6.21 27.57
C LYS A 191 -13.31 -7.57 26.85
N ILE A 192 -14.37 -8.33 27.07
CA ILE A 192 -14.58 -9.64 26.42
C ILE A 192 -14.55 -9.48 24.89
N TYR A 193 -15.29 -8.51 24.35
CA TYR A 193 -15.40 -8.31 22.91
C TYR A 193 -14.11 -7.79 22.29
N ILE A 194 -13.47 -6.85 22.98
CA ILE A 194 -12.25 -6.21 22.52
C ILE A 194 -11.07 -7.18 22.57
N ILE A 195 -10.92 -7.94 23.64
CA ILE A 195 -9.88 -8.96 23.77
C ILE A 195 -10.06 -10.04 22.70
N GLU A 196 -11.29 -10.48 22.39
CA GLU A 196 -11.52 -11.43 21.32
C GLU A 196 -11.12 -10.86 19.95
N HIS A 197 -11.40 -9.57 19.72
CA HIS A 197 -10.97 -8.88 18.49
C HIS A 197 -9.44 -8.89 18.36
N GLU A 198 -8.72 -8.50 19.41
CA GLU A 198 -7.25 -8.50 19.42
C GLU A 198 -6.65 -9.91 19.31
N LYS A 199 -7.29 -10.92 19.92
CA LYS A 199 -6.90 -12.34 19.74
C LYS A 199 -7.00 -12.78 18.28
N VAL A 200 -8.01 -12.33 17.54
CA VAL A 200 -8.15 -12.62 16.11
C VAL A 200 -6.96 -12.01 15.34
N HIS A 201 -6.56 -10.77 15.63
CA HIS A 201 -5.38 -10.14 15.02
C HIS A 201 -4.10 -10.92 15.27
N ILE A 202 -3.90 -11.42 16.52
CA ILE A 202 -2.73 -12.26 16.86
C ILE A 202 -2.76 -13.55 16.06
N LYS A 203 -3.90 -14.26 16.03
CA LYS A 203 -4.06 -15.54 15.33
C LYS A 203 -3.81 -15.44 13.84
N ARG A 204 -4.20 -14.32 13.22
CA ARG A 204 -4.02 -14.04 11.78
C ARG A 204 -2.67 -13.41 11.45
N LYS A 205 -1.91 -12.99 12.47
CA LYS A 205 -0.66 -12.22 12.34
C LYS A 205 -0.85 -10.89 11.57
N ASP A 206 -2.01 -10.25 11.74
CA ASP A 206 -2.34 -9.00 11.06
C ASP A 206 -1.35 -7.86 11.40
N TYR A 207 -0.81 -7.85 12.62
CA TYR A 207 0.22 -6.92 13.06
C TYR A 207 1.50 -7.02 12.21
N VAL A 208 1.89 -8.23 11.80
CA VAL A 208 3.05 -8.45 10.89
C VAL A 208 2.72 -7.93 9.50
N THR A 209 1.53 -8.26 8.98
CA THR A 209 1.07 -7.81 7.66
C THR A 209 1.02 -6.29 7.57
N LYS A 210 0.52 -5.60 8.61
CA LYS A 210 0.52 -4.13 8.70
C LYS A 210 1.93 -3.54 8.63
N ILE A 211 2.87 -4.10 9.39
CA ILE A 211 4.27 -3.62 9.39
C ILE A 211 4.91 -3.80 8.02
N ILE A 212 4.78 -4.98 7.42
CA ILE A 212 5.34 -5.27 6.09
C ILE A 212 4.73 -4.33 5.04
N ALA A 213 3.41 -4.18 5.02
CA ALA A 213 2.73 -3.30 4.08
C ALA A 213 3.15 -1.83 4.27
N PHE A 214 3.37 -1.38 5.50
CA PHE A 214 3.85 -0.04 5.78
C PHE A 214 5.31 0.17 5.35
N LEU A 215 6.20 -0.82 5.54
CA LEU A 215 7.57 -0.76 5.05
C LEU A 215 7.62 -0.69 3.51
N ILE A 216 6.77 -1.44 2.83
CA ILE A 216 6.61 -1.36 1.38
C ILE A 216 6.11 0.03 0.97
N LEU A 217 5.12 0.57 1.70
CA LEU A 217 4.60 1.91 1.45
C LEU A 217 5.68 3.00 1.61
N ILE A 218 6.58 2.87 2.59
CA ILE A 218 7.71 3.79 2.78
C ILE A 218 8.60 3.85 1.52
N ILE A 219 8.86 2.73 0.87
CA ILE A 219 9.65 2.68 -0.37
C ILE A 219 8.93 3.40 -1.52
N HIS A 220 7.60 3.28 -1.58
CA HIS A 220 6.75 3.85 -2.62
C HIS A 220 5.99 5.11 -2.16
N TRP A 221 6.54 5.85 -1.18
CA TRP A 221 5.86 6.97 -0.50
C TRP A 221 5.37 8.08 -1.42
N PHE A 222 6.04 8.27 -2.56
CA PHE A 222 5.71 9.28 -3.56
C PHE A 222 4.44 8.97 -4.36
N ASN A 223 3.90 7.74 -4.24
CA ASN A 223 2.73 7.29 -5.00
C ASN A 223 1.45 7.39 -4.17
N PRO A 224 0.52 8.31 -4.46
CA PRO A 224 -0.71 8.49 -3.69
C PRO A 224 -1.65 7.28 -3.77
N ILE A 225 -1.62 6.50 -4.88
CA ILE A 225 -2.46 5.31 -5.03
C ILE A 225 -2.06 4.25 -4.00
N MET A 226 -0.77 4.16 -3.65
CA MET A 226 -0.29 3.22 -2.63
C MET A 226 -0.78 3.60 -1.23
N TRP A 227 -0.87 4.90 -0.90
CA TRP A 227 -1.46 5.36 0.36
C TRP A 227 -2.94 5.00 0.45
N ILE A 228 -3.71 5.25 -0.62
CA ILE A 228 -5.12 4.85 -0.70
C ILE A 228 -5.26 3.34 -0.55
N SER A 229 -4.43 2.56 -1.22
CA SER A 229 -4.41 1.09 -1.15
C SER A 229 -4.14 0.59 0.27
N PHE A 230 -3.16 1.18 0.95
CA PHE A 230 -2.84 0.84 2.35
C PHE A 230 -4.01 1.13 3.30
N ILE A 231 -4.66 2.30 3.16
CA ILE A 231 -5.82 2.68 3.97
C ILE A 231 -6.99 1.70 3.72
N LEU A 232 -7.28 1.38 2.46
CA LEU A 232 -8.37 0.47 2.10
C LEU A 232 -8.08 -0.96 2.55
N MET A 233 -6.84 -1.44 2.39
CA MET A 233 -6.41 -2.76 2.87
C MET A 233 -6.56 -2.87 4.39
N THR A 234 -6.12 -1.87 5.13
CA THR A 234 -6.24 -1.84 6.59
C THR A 234 -7.71 -1.83 7.03
N ARG A 235 -8.55 -1.07 6.33
CA ARG A 235 -10.01 -1.07 6.57
C ARG A 235 -10.64 -2.44 6.32
N ASP A 236 -10.28 -3.12 5.23
CA ASP A 236 -10.80 -4.46 4.94
C ASP A 236 -10.30 -5.51 5.94
N MET A 237 -9.06 -5.36 6.43
CA MET A 237 -8.51 -6.16 7.51
C MET A 237 -9.34 -6.05 8.79
N GLU A 238 -9.67 -4.82 9.23
CA GLU A 238 -10.50 -4.58 10.42
C GLU A 238 -11.90 -5.18 10.26
N MET A 239 -12.59 -4.88 9.15
CA MET A 239 -13.92 -5.44 8.89
C MET A 239 -13.91 -6.98 8.82
N SER A 240 -12.85 -7.58 8.28
CA SER A 240 -12.67 -9.03 8.25
C SER A 240 -12.40 -9.60 9.65
N CYS A 241 -11.75 -8.84 10.53
CA CYS A 241 -11.59 -9.19 11.94
C CYS A 241 -12.93 -9.17 12.67
N ASP A 242 -13.72 -8.09 12.48
CA ASP A 242 -15.07 -7.98 13.05
C ASP A 242 -15.97 -9.15 12.65
N GLU A 243 -15.97 -9.54 11.36
CA GLU A 243 -16.72 -10.72 10.90
C GLU A 243 -16.28 -12.04 11.58
N ARG A 244 -14.98 -12.15 11.89
CA ARG A 244 -14.44 -13.30 12.59
C ARG A 244 -14.89 -13.33 14.06
N VAL A 245 -14.93 -12.18 14.72
CA VAL A 245 -15.48 -12.03 16.08
C VAL A 245 -16.95 -12.44 16.10
N MET A 246 -17.75 -11.94 15.13
CA MET A 246 -19.17 -12.33 15.00
C MET A 246 -19.35 -13.83 14.78
N LYS A 247 -18.43 -14.45 14.02
CA LYS A 247 -18.46 -15.91 13.81
C LYS A 247 -18.13 -16.69 15.07
N ASN A 248 -17.22 -16.19 15.91
CA ASN A 248 -16.75 -16.87 17.12
C ASN A 248 -17.76 -16.74 18.28
N LEU A 249 -18.29 -15.54 18.51
CA LEU A 249 -19.13 -15.22 19.66
C LEU A 249 -20.64 -15.31 19.37
N GLY A 250 -21.04 -15.41 18.10
CA GLY A 250 -22.44 -15.47 17.68
C GLY A 250 -23.00 -14.14 17.18
N GLU A 251 -24.19 -14.20 16.56
CA GLU A 251 -24.81 -13.01 15.97
C GLU A 251 -25.57 -12.16 17.00
N ASP A 252 -25.90 -12.71 18.15
CA ASP A 252 -26.68 -12.05 19.21
C ASP A 252 -25.92 -10.88 19.86
N ILE A 253 -24.59 -10.87 19.75
CA ILE A 253 -23.74 -9.83 20.34
C ILE A 253 -23.62 -8.57 19.46
N LYS A 254 -24.20 -8.52 18.25
CA LYS A 254 -24.01 -7.43 17.27
C LYS A 254 -24.18 -6.04 17.88
N THR A 255 -25.25 -5.84 18.62
CA THR A 255 -25.57 -4.55 19.25
C THR A 255 -24.52 -4.17 20.29
N ASN A 256 -24.21 -5.09 21.21
CA ASN A 256 -23.27 -4.84 22.30
C ASN A 256 -21.84 -4.63 21.78
N TYR A 257 -21.43 -5.44 20.80
CA TYR A 257 -20.13 -5.27 20.14
C TYR A 257 -20.04 -3.94 19.38
N SER A 258 -21.10 -3.56 18.64
CA SER A 258 -21.15 -2.25 17.96
C SER A 258 -21.06 -1.09 18.95
N TYR A 259 -21.70 -1.21 20.11
CA TYR A 259 -21.62 -0.22 21.18
C TYR A 259 -20.20 -0.13 21.76
N SER A 260 -19.53 -1.25 21.99
CA SER A 260 -18.14 -1.27 22.46
C SER A 260 -17.19 -0.61 21.46
N LEU A 261 -17.36 -0.84 20.15
CA LEU A 261 -16.61 -0.17 19.11
C LEU A 261 -16.84 1.35 19.10
N LEU A 262 -18.10 1.79 19.29
CA LEU A 262 -18.45 3.19 19.36
C LEU A 262 -17.85 3.86 20.60
N ASN A 263 -17.93 3.21 21.75
CA ASN A 263 -17.41 3.73 23.02
C ASN A 263 -15.90 3.95 22.96
N LEU A 264 -15.15 2.98 22.41
CA LEU A 264 -13.72 3.13 22.16
C LEU A 264 -13.40 4.32 21.23
N ALA A 265 -14.25 4.59 20.24
CA ALA A 265 -14.05 5.70 19.32
C ALA A 265 -14.34 7.06 19.94
N VAL A 266 -15.37 7.15 20.79
CA VAL A 266 -15.77 8.39 21.46
C VAL A 266 -14.78 8.77 22.56
N ASN A 267 -14.28 7.77 23.31
CA ASN A 267 -13.32 7.98 24.41
C ASN A 267 -11.89 8.23 23.90
N LYS A 268 -11.67 8.19 22.60
CA LYS A 268 -10.38 8.47 22.00
C LYS A 268 -10.03 9.95 22.17
N GLY A 269 -9.08 10.25 23.05
CA GLY A 269 -8.47 11.57 23.17
C GLY A 269 -7.71 11.95 21.89
N ASN A 270 -7.25 13.22 21.81
CA ASN A 270 -6.37 13.72 20.74
C ASN A 270 -4.98 13.06 20.75
N THR A 271 -4.92 11.77 21.00
CA THR A 271 -3.66 11.02 21.03
C THR A 271 -3.11 10.86 19.60
N PHE A 272 -1.84 11.17 19.50
CA PHE A 272 -1.05 11.11 18.25
C PHE A 272 -1.34 9.82 17.46
N ASN A 273 -1.73 9.99 16.20
CA ASN A 273 -1.94 8.88 15.28
C ASN A 273 -0.65 8.06 15.15
N ILE A 274 -0.67 6.85 15.69
CA ILE A 274 0.36 5.86 15.39
C ILE A 274 0.24 5.55 13.89
N PRO A 275 1.32 5.49 13.08
CA PRO A 275 1.23 5.20 11.65
C PRO A 275 0.48 3.90 11.34
N LEU A 276 0.47 2.98 12.29
CA LEU A 276 -0.24 1.70 12.21
C LEU A 276 -1.74 1.80 12.56
N SER A 277 -2.23 2.95 13.06
CA SER A 277 -3.61 3.17 13.49
C SER A 277 -4.48 3.93 12.48
N PHE A 278 -4.07 4.03 11.22
CA PHE A 278 -4.88 4.66 10.14
C PHE A 278 -6.28 4.07 9.95
N SER A 279 -6.54 2.91 10.53
CA SER A 279 -7.79 2.16 10.41
C SER A 279 -8.92 2.69 11.32
N GLU A 280 -8.59 3.46 12.35
CA GLU A 280 -9.56 3.86 13.38
C GLU A 280 -10.59 4.89 12.92
N ASN A 281 -10.32 5.65 11.84
CA ASN A 281 -11.23 6.65 11.31
C ASN A 281 -12.47 6.06 10.59
N ASN A 282 -12.60 4.73 10.52
CA ASN A 282 -13.66 4.03 9.79
C ASN A 282 -14.70 3.34 10.69
N ILE A 283 -14.86 3.80 11.94
CA ILE A 283 -15.79 3.20 12.91
C ILE A 283 -17.20 3.03 12.37
N LYS A 284 -17.76 4.06 11.71
CA LYS A 284 -19.08 3.97 11.08
C LYS A 284 -19.22 2.77 10.17
N SER A 285 -18.24 2.53 9.30
CA SER A 285 -18.30 1.42 8.36
C SER A 285 -18.07 0.05 9.02
N ARG A 286 -17.33 -0.01 10.13
CA ARG A 286 -17.20 -1.23 10.94
C ARG A 286 -18.51 -1.57 11.60
N ILE A 287 -19.16 -0.59 12.26
CA ILE A 287 -20.49 -0.77 12.89
C ILE A 287 -21.53 -1.20 11.86
N GLU A 288 -21.61 -0.54 10.70
CA GLU A 288 -22.50 -0.94 9.61
C GLU A 288 -22.24 -2.37 9.13
N ASN A 289 -20.98 -2.77 9.03
CA ASN A 289 -20.60 -4.14 8.64
C ASN A 289 -21.02 -5.16 9.70
N VAL A 290 -20.82 -4.87 10.98
CA VAL A 290 -21.21 -5.75 12.10
C VAL A 290 -22.73 -5.92 12.17
N LEU A 291 -23.48 -4.82 12.13
CA LEU A 291 -24.95 -4.86 12.20
C LEU A 291 -25.55 -5.61 11.00
N ASN A 292 -24.99 -5.45 9.82
CA ASN A 292 -25.44 -6.12 8.60
C ASN A 292 -24.82 -7.51 8.39
N TYR A 293 -23.97 -7.99 9.31
CA TYR A 293 -23.32 -9.29 9.19
C TYR A 293 -24.35 -10.42 9.10
N LYS A 294 -24.17 -11.30 8.12
CA LYS A 294 -24.89 -12.57 7.96
C LYS A 294 -23.86 -13.66 7.68
N LYS A 295 -24.03 -14.82 8.31
CA LYS A 295 -23.15 -15.96 8.05
C LYS A 295 -23.14 -16.29 6.55
N PRO A 296 -21.99 -16.25 5.87
CA PRO A 296 -21.93 -16.53 4.43
C PRO A 296 -22.28 -17.99 4.16
N LYS A 297 -23.10 -18.22 3.13
CA LYS A 297 -23.42 -19.57 2.67
C LYS A 297 -22.19 -20.24 2.08
N LYS A 298 -21.93 -21.51 2.38
CA LYS A 298 -20.71 -22.23 1.96
C LYS A 298 -20.50 -22.26 0.46
N TRP A 299 -21.57 -22.38 -0.36
CA TRP A 299 -21.50 -22.39 -1.81
C TRP A 299 -21.01 -21.03 -2.40
N PHE A 300 -21.41 -19.92 -1.75
CA PHE A 300 -20.97 -18.57 -2.17
C PHE A 300 -19.47 -18.39 -1.96
N ILE A 301 -18.91 -18.93 -0.87
CA ILE A 301 -17.48 -18.94 -0.59
C ILE A 301 -16.71 -19.72 -1.67
N LEU A 302 -17.27 -20.87 -2.10
CA LEU A 302 -16.66 -21.71 -3.14
C LEU A 302 -16.60 -20.99 -4.49
N ILE A 303 -17.67 -20.33 -4.90
CA ILE A 303 -17.71 -19.57 -6.18
C ILE A 303 -16.68 -18.45 -6.19
N ILE A 304 -16.59 -17.68 -5.10
CA ILE A 304 -15.60 -16.58 -5.02
C ILE A 304 -14.18 -17.14 -5.02
N ALA A 305 -13.90 -18.23 -4.30
CA ALA A 305 -12.59 -18.87 -4.30
C ALA A 305 -12.20 -19.35 -5.72
N LEU A 306 -13.12 -19.97 -6.46
CA LEU A 306 -12.91 -20.36 -7.86
C LEU A 306 -12.66 -19.15 -8.77
N ALA A 307 -13.40 -18.05 -8.59
CA ALA A 307 -13.21 -16.83 -9.38
C ALA A 307 -11.89 -16.09 -9.12
N ILE A 308 -11.24 -16.31 -7.97
CA ILE A 308 -9.91 -15.75 -7.65
C ILE A 308 -8.78 -16.61 -8.25
N VAL A 309 -9.02 -17.91 -8.42
CA VAL A 309 -8.01 -18.87 -8.93
C VAL A 309 -8.05 -18.94 -10.46
N ALA A 310 -9.19 -18.64 -11.11
CA ALA A 310 -9.34 -18.61 -12.59
C ALA A 310 -8.76 -17.32 -13.18
#